data_2103b48f2cf52f83ea32b736bb033ed8
#
_entry.id   2103b48f2cf52f83ea32b736bb033ed8
#
_cell.length_a   1.000
_cell.length_b   1.000
_cell.length_c   1.000
_cell.angle_alpha   90.00
_cell.angle_beta   90.00
_cell.angle_gamma   90.00
#
_symmetry.space_group_name_H-M   'P 1'
#
loop_
_entity.id
_entity.type
_entity.pdbx_description
1 polymer ?
#
loop_
_entity_poly.entity_id
_entity_poly.type
_entity_poly.pdbx_seq_one_letter_code
_entity_poly.pdbx_strand_id
1 'polypeptide(L)'
;MALSATLKRAFFLAVVALSALVVVNATQAMQRPDAFKDAPRKFATSEVKPQVIHKRAGSKVQAAYFTNWGIYGANFQPTDIIPSTLTHIVYAFADVSPDTGSISLTDSYADEQKHFPGDSWDETGNNLYGCLKQMYLLKLKNRNLKVLLSIGGWTYSQSGHFNFVTDATKRATFVTSAVSMIENYGFDGIDIDFEYPTSDPLASGFASLLTSLRTAFDNLQKQKGDSVPYQLTAAVPAGSDNYAFLRVPAMNAALSYWNLMAYDYAGSWLTFTDNQANLYGGVRTNVSTDKAVKWYIANGASANKINMGIPLYGRAFEKTTGIGAAYTGIGPGTTEAGIYSYTALPLAGAQVFENLTDVTSYSFDSSKGELVSYDTPHIATIKAQYVQTNGLAGSMFWDLSTDKVGSDSLVVTTAGVYGSLDQTQNHINFPNSEWDNIRNNMGSSPSAPSSTAPAGSPTTTSAASAPTGGSGQCASVPAWSSGAIFTGGQQASYQGHLWTAKWWTEGDTPGGAAGVWTDNGAC
;
A
#
# COMPACT_ATOMS: atom_id res chain seq x y z
N MET A 1 33.40 39.46 36.19
CA MET A 1 32.43 39.21 35.11
C MET A 1 32.93 38.06 34.24
N ALA A 2 32.69 36.87 34.68
CA ALA A 2 32.95 35.68 33.88
C ALA A 2 31.96 34.62 34.35
N LEU A 3 30.72 34.68 33.83
CA LEU A 3 29.78 33.57 33.95
C LEU A 3 30.16 32.55 32.88
N SER A 4 30.76 31.69 33.31
CA SER A 4 31.31 30.37 33.15
C SER A 4 30.87 29.66 31.86
N ALA A 5 31.91 29.29 31.09
CA ALA A 5 31.84 28.38 29.95
C ALA A 5 31.10 27.05 30.25
N THR A 6 30.95 26.71 31.53
CA THR A 6 30.28 25.51 32.01
C THR A 6 28.76 25.60 31.86
N LEU A 7 28.16 26.79 32.03
CA LEU A 7 26.71 26.96 31.87
C LEU A 7 26.29 26.93 30.36
N LYS A 8 27.16 27.44 29.48
CA LYS A 8 26.92 27.36 28.03
C LYS A 8 27.06 25.93 27.50
N ARG A 9 27.97 25.12 28.06
CA ARG A 9 28.11 23.69 27.70
C ARG A 9 26.93 22.86 28.23
N ALA A 10 26.41 23.16 29.43
CA ALA A 10 25.24 22.47 29.97
C ALA A 10 23.96 22.80 29.16
N PHE A 11 23.83 24.07 28.71
CA PHE A 11 22.68 24.46 27.87
C PHE A 11 22.76 23.88 26.46
N PHE A 12 23.97 23.79 25.88
CA PHE A 12 24.18 23.16 24.57
C PHE A 12 23.99 21.63 24.61
N LEU A 13 24.42 21.00 25.69
CA LEU A 13 24.18 19.56 25.91
C LEU A 13 22.71 19.25 26.23
N ALA A 14 21.99 20.14 26.90
CA ALA A 14 20.55 19.99 27.13
C ALA A 14 19.73 20.21 25.85
N VAL A 15 20.12 21.16 25.00
CA VAL A 15 19.46 21.39 23.70
C VAL A 15 19.77 20.26 22.70
N VAL A 16 20.98 19.72 22.72
CA VAL A 16 21.35 18.54 21.90
C VAL A 16 20.68 17.26 22.43
N ALA A 17 20.48 17.14 23.75
CA ALA A 17 19.74 16.03 24.34
C ALA A 17 18.21 16.14 24.10
N LEU A 18 17.65 17.36 24.01
CA LEU A 18 16.24 17.56 23.65
C LEU A 18 15.99 17.41 22.13
N SER A 19 16.97 17.70 21.28
CA SER A 19 16.85 17.48 19.84
C SER A 19 17.12 16.03 19.42
N ALA A 20 17.71 15.19 20.30
CA ALA A 20 17.90 13.76 20.07
C ALA A 20 16.67 12.91 20.52
N LEU A 21 15.61 13.53 21.04
CA LEU A 21 14.41 12.85 21.55
C LEU A 21 13.19 13.00 20.63
N VAL A 22 13.37 13.52 19.43
CA VAL A 22 12.36 13.43 18.37
C VAL A 22 12.90 12.49 17.29
N VAL A 23 13.21 11.26 17.67
CA VAL A 23 13.13 10.14 16.73
C VAL A 23 11.63 9.82 16.67
N VAL A 24 10.98 10.27 15.63
CA VAL A 24 9.61 9.87 15.29
C VAL A 24 9.65 8.37 15.04
N ASN A 25 9.27 7.57 16.03
CA ASN A 25 9.10 6.14 15.87
C ASN A 25 7.86 5.92 15.00
N ALA A 26 8.07 5.72 13.73
CA ALA A 26 7.01 5.58 12.73
C ALA A 26 6.58 4.12 12.52
N THR A 27 6.72 3.25 13.52
CA THR A 27 6.16 1.91 13.44
C THR A 27 4.85 1.83 14.20
N GLN A 28 3.90 1.23 13.54
CA GLN A 28 2.53 1.05 14.01
C GLN A 28 2.46 -0.17 14.93
N ALA A 29 2.80 -0.01 16.20
CA ALA A 29 2.60 -1.04 17.18
C ALA A 29 1.16 -1.03 17.69
N MET A 30 0.46 -2.16 17.62
CA MET A 30 -0.84 -2.34 18.27
C MET A 30 -0.63 -2.46 19.79
N GLN A 31 -0.50 -1.34 20.48
CA GLN A 31 -0.45 -1.33 21.94
C GLN A 31 -1.86 -1.27 22.52
N ARG A 32 -2.09 -2.04 23.58
CA ARG A 32 -3.33 -1.97 24.37
C ARG A 32 -3.36 -0.69 25.18
N PRO A 33 -4.32 0.22 24.98
CA PRO A 33 -4.46 1.38 25.86
C PRO A 33 -4.84 0.95 27.29
N ASP A 34 -4.16 1.49 28.31
CA ASP A 34 -4.35 1.14 29.73
C ASP A 34 -5.77 1.42 30.28
N ALA A 35 -6.60 2.16 29.55
CA ALA A 35 -7.95 2.58 29.93
C ALA A 35 -9.05 1.55 29.57
N PHE A 36 -8.73 0.43 28.92
CA PHE A 36 -9.72 -0.53 28.44
C PHE A 36 -10.04 -1.60 29.48
N LYS A 37 -11.17 -1.44 30.19
CA LYS A 37 -11.81 -2.49 30.99
C LYS A 37 -13.21 -2.74 30.45
N ASP A 38 -13.53 -4.01 30.35
CA ASP A 38 -14.69 -4.63 29.70
C ASP A 38 -16.05 -4.00 30.04
N ALA A 39 -16.79 -3.57 29.02
CA ALA A 39 -18.22 -3.33 29.10
C ALA A 39 -18.93 -3.86 27.84
N PRO A 40 -19.95 -4.71 27.94
CA PRO A 40 -20.71 -5.21 26.79
C PRO A 40 -21.60 -4.13 26.19
N ARG A 41 -21.61 -3.97 24.85
CA ARG A 41 -22.34 -2.92 24.14
C ARG A 41 -23.44 -3.47 23.23
N LYS A 42 -24.59 -2.80 23.25
CA LYS A 42 -25.68 -3.01 22.29
C LYS A 42 -25.61 -1.96 21.19
N PHE A 43 -25.67 -2.37 19.93
CA PHE A 43 -25.62 -1.49 18.76
C PHE A 43 -27.03 -1.26 18.21
N ALA A 44 -27.33 -0.01 17.79
CA ALA A 44 -28.53 0.32 17.04
C ALA A 44 -28.26 0.11 15.53
N THR A 45 -29.13 -0.61 14.86
CA THR A 45 -29.07 -0.86 13.42
C THR A 45 -29.77 0.27 12.67
N SER A 46 -29.03 1.01 11.83
CA SER A 46 -29.61 1.86 10.78
C SER A 46 -29.41 1.18 9.42
N GLU A 47 -30.48 1.10 8.62
CA GLU A 47 -30.40 0.55 7.27
C GLU A 47 -29.58 1.47 6.35
N VAL A 48 -28.37 1.07 6.01
CA VAL A 48 -27.53 1.71 5.00
C VAL A 48 -27.36 0.72 3.86
N LYS A 49 -27.70 1.12 2.63
CA LYS A 49 -27.55 0.24 1.45
C LYS A 49 -26.06 0.05 1.13
N PRO A 50 -25.58 -1.21 0.98
CA PRO A 50 -24.20 -1.47 0.63
C PRO A 50 -23.84 -0.90 -0.75
N GLN A 51 -22.66 -0.27 -0.85
CA GLN A 51 -22.12 0.16 -2.15
C GLN A 51 -21.67 -1.06 -2.97
N VAL A 52 -22.13 -1.14 -4.21
CA VAL A 52 -21.73 -2.21 -5.13
C VAL A 52 -20.42 -1.83 -5.81
N ILE A 53 -19.35 -2.57 -5.53
CA ILE A 53 -18.09 -2.47 -6.26
C ILE A 53 -18.17 -3.42 -7.44
N HIS A 54 -18.07 -2.89 -8.66
CA HIS A 54 -18.03 -3.71 -9.88
C HIS A 54 -16.64 -4.36 -10.03
N LYS A 55 -16.42 -5.47 -9.34
CA LYS A 55 -15.25 -6.33 -9.56
C LYS A 55 -15.50 -7.32 -10.69
N ARG A 56 -14.50 -7.56 -11.52
CA ARG A 56 -14.48 -8.79 -12.33
C ARG A 56 -14.39 -9.98 -11.38
N ALA A 57 -15.26 -10.96 -11.53
CA ALA A 57 -15.24 -12.17 -10.71
C ALA A 57 -13.85 -12.84 -10.80
N GLY A 58 -13.23 -13.09 -9.65
CA GLY A 58 -11.96 -13.79 -9.55
C GLY A 58 -10.68 -12.93 -9.44
N SER A 59 -10.74 -11.62 -9.68
CA SER A 59 -9.55 -10.76 -9.51
C SER A 59 -9.33 -10.33 -8.06
N LYS A 60 -8.06 -10.27 -7.63
CA LYS A 60 -7.67 -9.91 -6.27
C LYS A 60 -7.04 -8.52 -6.19
N VAL A 61 -7.26 -7.86 -5.07
CA VAL A 61 -6.55 -6.62 -4.71
C VAL A 61 -5.19 -6.98 -4.11
N GLN A 62 -4.19 -6.18 -4.45
CA GLN A 62 -2.88 -6.21 -3.82
C GLN A 62 -2.47 -4.78 -3.53
N ALA A 63 -2.66 -4.35 -2.28
CA ALA A 63 -2.36 -3.01 -1.81
C ALA A 63 -1.06 -3.02 -1.00
N ALA A 64 -0.22 -2.01 -1.15
CA ALA A 64 0.98 -1.88 -0.33
C ALA A 64 1.23 -0.43 0.05
N TYR A 65 1.67 -0.23 1.28
CA TYR A 65 2.05 1.09 1.77
C TYR A 65 3.44 1.46 1.25
N PHE A 66 3.55 2.68 0.76
CA PHE A 66 4.80 3.37 0.46
C PHE A 66 4.97 4.51 1.44
N THR A 67 6.04 4.48 2.22
CA THR A 67 6.34 5.51 3.22
C THR A 67 7.21 6.61 2.59
N ASN A 68 6.81 7.89 2.73
CA ASN A 68 7.58 9.00 2.15
C ASN A 68 8.99 9.13 2.75
N TRP A 69 9.17 8.72 4.02
CA TRP A 69 10.49 8.65 4.67
C TRP A 69 11.34 7.45 4.24
N GLY A 70 10.77 6.46 3.57
CA GLY A 70 11.49 5.28 3.05
C GLY A 70 12.60 5.65 2.06
N ILE A 71 12.49 6.81 1.42
CA ILE A 71 13.53 7.33 0.50
C ILE A 71 14.85 7.68 1.19
N TYR A 72 14.87 7.83 2.52
CA TYR A 72 16.06 8.17 3.30
C TYR A 72 16.80 6.92 3.80
N GLY A 73 16.49 6.47 5.02
CA GLY A 73 17.23 5.38 5.68
C GLY A 73 17.15 4.03 4.97
N ALA A 74 15.98 3.66 4.48
CA ALA A 74 15.79 2.43 3.70
C ALA A 74 16.26 2.59 2.25
N ASN A 75 16.44 3.83 1.77
CA ASN A 75 16.80 4.18 0.40
C ASN A 75 15.90 3.53 -0.68
N PHE A 76 14.63 3.34 -0.34
CA PHE A 76 13.63 2.80 -1.25
C PHE A 76 12.91 3.95 -1.98
N GLN A 77 13.09 4.00 -3.29
CA GLN A 77 12.55 5.08 -4.12
C GLN A 77 11.26 4.64 -4.82
N PRO A 78 10.36 5.56 -5.21
CA PRO A 78 9.18 5.23 -6.01
C PRO A 78 9.52 4.45 -7.30
N THR A 79 10.72 4.66 -7.84
CA THR A 79 11.23 3.96 -9.03
C THR A 79 11.57 2.49 -8.79
N ASP A 80 11.71 2.07 -7.52
CA ASP A 80 12.00 0.68 -7.15
C ASP A 80 10.73 -0.18 -7.07
N ILE A 81 9.56 0.46 -7.11
CA ILE A 81 8.27 -0.24 -7.06
C ILE A 81 8.08 -1.07 -8.32
N ILE A 82 7.64 -2.32 -8.15
CA ILE A 82 7.25 -3.24 -9.24
C ILE A 82 5.73 -3.17 -9.45
N PRO A 83 5.22 -2.29 -10.32
CA PRO A 83 3.79 -1.98 -10.38
C PRO A 83 2.94 -3.15 -10.89
N SER A 84 3.52 -4.10 -11.61
CA SER A 84 2.81 -5.29 -12.11
C SER A 84 2.37 -6.25 -11.00
N THR A 85 2.94 -6.14 -9.80
CA THR A 85 2.59 -6.96 -8.64
C THR A 85 1.55 -6.31 -7.74
N LEU A 86 1.14 -5.08 -8.04
CA LEU A 86 0.27 -4.26 -7.21
C LEU A 86 -0.98 -3.79 -7.97
N THR A 87 -2.05 -3.57 -7.24
CA THR A 87 -3.26 -2.86 -7.70
C THR A 87 -3.38 -1.49 -7.07
N HIS A 88 -2.80 -1.33 -5.87
CA HIS A 88 -2.86 -0.08 -5.11
C HIS A 88 -1.53 0.19 -4.44
N ILE A 89 -1.11 1.45 -4.49
CA ILE A 89 -0.11 2.03 -3.61
C ILE A 89 -0.84 2.94 -2.64
N VAL A 90 -0.58 2.78 -1.36
CA VAL A 90 -1.11 3.62 -0.28
C VAL A 90 0.05 4.49 0.19
N TYR A 91 0.04 5.77 -0.20
CA TYR A 91 1.12 6.73 0.07
C TYR A 91 1.01 7.24 1.51
N ALA A 92 1.97 6.94 2.35
CA ALA A 92 1.95 7.21 3.78
C ALA A 92 3.07 8.20 4.18
N PHE A 93 2.79 9.25 4.98
CA PHE A 93 1.48 9.68 5.46
C PHE A 93 1.31 11.18 5.26
N ALA A 94 0.08 11.61 5.08
CA ALA A 94 -0.32 12.97 5.38
C ALA A 94 -0.79 13.06 6.83
N ASP A 95 -0.73 14.27 7.39
CA ASP A 95 -1.25 14.58 8.73
C ASP A 95 -2.58 15.32 8.67
N VAL A 96 -3.28 15.36 9.78
CA VAL A 96 -4.49 16.15 9.98
C VAL A 96 -4.37 17.05 11.20
N SER A 97 -4.69 18.34 11.04
CA SER A 97 -4.75 19.27 12.15
C SER A 97 -5.91 18.94 13.11
N PRO A 98 -5.67 18.65 14.39
CA PRO A 98 -6.72 18.40 15.38
C PRO A 98 -7.60 19.63 15.63
N ASP A 99 -7.06 20.84 15.35
CA ASP A 99 -7.74 22.11 15.61
C ASP A 99 -8.72 22.48 14.49
N THR A 100 -8.40 22.14 13.25
CA THR A 100 -9.18 22.56 12.06
C THR A 100 -9.78 21.41 11.28
N GLY A 101 -9.16 20.22 11.31
CA GLY A 101 -9.48 19.10 10.44
C GLY A 101 -8.85 19.21 9.05
N SER A 102 -7.97 20.19 8.79
CA SER A 102 -7.29 20.31 7.50
C SER A 102 -6.17 19.28 7.36
N ILE A 103 -5.99 18.75 6.15
CA ILE A 103 -4.95 17.80 5.79
C ILE A 103 -3.72 18.54 5.29
N SER A 104 -2.53 18.07 5.62
CA SER A 104 -1.25 18.56 5.11
C SER A 104 -0.29 17.41 4.83
N LEU A 105 0.55 17.58 3.81
CA LEU A 105 1.70 16.69 3.59
C LEU A 105 2.72 16.86 4.72
N THR A 106 3.54 15.84 4.95
CA THR A 106 4.40 15.79 6.15
C THR A 106 5.89 16.02 5.84
N ASP A 107 6.29 15.87 4.60
CA ASP A 107 7.68 16.08 4.14
C ASP A 107 7.70 16.72 2.75
N SER A 108 7.74 18.04 2.70
CA SER A 108 7.70 18.78 1.43
C SER A 108 8.83 18.42 0.48
N TYR A 109 10.00 18.03 0.97
CA TYR A 109 11.11 17.61 0.10
C TYR A 109 10.82 16.24 -0.52
N ALA A 110 10.46 15.24 0.29
CA ALA A 110 10.13 13.92 -0.22
C ALA A 110 8.88 13.95 -1.11
N ASP A 111 7.85 14.67 -0.66
CA ASP A 111 6.54 14.64 -1.30
C ASP A 111 6.52 15.41 -2.62
N GLU A 112 7.12 16.64 -2.67
CA GLU A 112 6.88 17.60 -3.75
C GLU A 112 8.13 18.13 -4.43
N GLN A 113 9.34 18.10 -3.80
CA GLN A 113 10.47 18.91 -4.25
C GLN A 113 11.63 18.10 -4.79
N LYS A 114 11.84 16.87 -4.32
CA LYS A 114 12.96 16.04 -4.74
C LYS A 114 12.92 15.80 -6.25
N HIS A 115 13.99 16.18 -6.95
CA HIS A 115 14.17 15.87 -8.36
C HIS A 115 14.72 14.44 -8.52
N PHE A 116 14.03 13.65 -9.32
CA PHE A 116 14.44 12.31 -9.72
C PHE A 116 15.15 12.33 -11.07
N PRO A 117 15.91 11.28 -11.43
CA PRO A 117 16.51 11.18 -12.76
C PRO A 117 15.47 11.38 -13.87
N GLY A 118 15.74 12.34 -14.76
CA GLY A 118 14.82 12.74 -15.83
C GLY A 118 14.00 14.01 -15.54
N ASP A 119 14.03 14.53 -14.31
CA ASP A 119 13.43 15.82 -13.98
C ASP A 119 14.32 16.97 -14.43
N SER A 120 13.73 17.99 -15.06
CA SER A 120 14.45 19.20 -15.48
C SER A 120 14.38 20.27 -14.37
N TRP A 121 15.49 20.99 -14.19
CA TRP A 121 15.56 22.17 -13.31
C TRP A 121 15.07 23.44 -14.00
N ASP A 122 14.98 23.43 -15.34
CA ASP A 122 14.61 24.58 -16.17
C ASP A 122 13.15 24.46 -16.68
N GLU A 123 12.36 23.54 -16.15
CA GLU A 123 10.96 23.35 -16.55
C GLU A 123 10.11 24.53 -16.09
N THR A 124 9.45 25.20 -17.06
CA THR A 124 8.61 26.37 -16.78
C THR A 124 7.24 25.95 -16.26
N GLY A 125 6.61 26.81 -15.44
CA GLY A 125 5.30 26.57 -14.87
C GLY A 125 5.34 26.14 -13.41
N ASN A 126 4.15 25.88 -12.84
CA ASN A 126 4.00 25.35 -11.48
C ASN A 126 3.99 23.82 -11.54
N ASN A 127 5.16 23.20 -11.46
CA ASN A 127 5.31 21.76 -11.64
C ASN A 127 5.55 21.02 -10.33
N LEU A 128 4.83 19.90 -10.16
CA LEU A 128 5.05 18.95 -9.07
C LEU A 128 6.31 18.12 -9.35
N TYR A 129 7.09 17.90 -8.31
CA TYR A 129 8.22 16.96 -8.28
C TYR A 129 8.03 15.94 -7.13
N GLY A 130 9.10 15.47 -6.54
CA GLY A 130 9.06 14.55 -5.41
C GLY A 130 8.48 13.17 -5.72
N CYS A 131 8.21 12.44 -4.66
CA CYS A 131 7.59 11.12 -4.75
C CYS A 131 6.20 11.17 -5.39
N LEU A 132 5.44 12.26 -5.17
CA LEU A 132 4.09 12.38 -5.71
C LEU A 132 4.07 12.49 -7.24
N LYS A 133 5.04 13.20 -7.84
CA LYS A 133 5.25 13.15 -9.30
C LYS A 133 5.53 11.72 -9.77
N GLN A 134 6.42 11.00 -9.08
CA GLN A 134 6.77 9.63 -9.46
C GLN A 134 5.56 8.69 -9.33
N MET A 135 4.73 8.83 -8.30
CA MET A 135 3.48 8.08 -8.15
C MET A 135 2.52 8.33 -9.32
N TYR A 136 2.40 9.60 -9.74
CA TYR A 136 1.56 9.94 -10.89
C TYR A 136 2.11 9.35 -12.20
N LEU A 137 3.44 9.37 -12.40
CA LEU A 137 4.10 8.71 -13.53
C LEU A 137 3.88 7.18 -13.55
N LEU A 138 3.91 6.53 -12.38
CA LEU A 138 3.57 5.11 -12.25
C LEU A 138 2.12 4.83 -12.69
N LYS A 139 1.17 5.70 -12.32
CA LYS A 139 -0.24 5.61 -12.76
C LYS A 139 -0.40 5.75 -14.26
N LEU A 140 0.31 6.70 -14.88
CA LEU A 140 0.25 6.91 -16.33
C LEU A 140 0.76 5.69 -17.10
N LYS A 141 1.84 5.07 -16.63
CA LYS A 141 2.43 3.87 -17.23
C LYS A 141 1.61 2.60 -16.95
N ASN A 142 0.92 2.55 -15.83
CA ASN A 142 0.20 1.37 -15.33
C ASN A 142 -1.24 1.75 -15.01
N ARG A 143 -2.12 1.76 -16.02
CA ARG A 143 -3.50 2.24 -15.89
C ARG A 143 -4.35 1.45 -14.88
N ASN A 144 -3.91 0.26 -14.48
CA ASN A 144 -4.58 -0.57 -13.47
C ASN A 144 -4.05 -0.33 -12.04
N LEU A 145 -3.02 0.49 -11.88
CA LEU A 145 -2.45 0.85 -10.58
C LEU A 145 -3.12 2.11 -10.04
N LYS A 146 -3.73 2.02 -8.87
CA LYS A 146 -4.33 3.15 -8.13
C LYS A 146 -3.36 3.64 -7.07
N VAL A 147 -3.34 4.95 -6.80
CA VAL A 147 -2.56 5.56 -5.73
C VAL A 147 -3.51 6.32 -4.80
N LEU A 148 -3.53 5.94 -3.53
CA LEU A 148 -4.32 6.58 -2.49
C LEU A 148 -3.39 7.33 -1.53
N LEU A 149 -3.84 8.50 -1.03
CA LEU A 149 -3.15 9.18 0.07
C LEU A 149 -3.65 8.62 1.40
N SER A 150 -2.75 8.11 2.22
CA SER A 150 -3.05 7.70 3.59
C SER A 150 -2.85 8.85 4.55
N ILE A 151 -3.82 9.04 5.45
CA ILE A 151 -3.84 10.13 6.43
C ILE A 151 -3.86 9.52 7.82
N GLY A 152 -2.89 9.90 8.65
CA GLY A 152 -2.79 9.45 10.03
C GLY A 152 -1.60 8.56 10.33
N GLY A 153 -1.86 7.31 10.69
CA GLY A 153 -0.89 6.39 11.26
C GLY A 153 -0.77 6.52 12.77
N TRP A 154 0.02 5.62 13.37
CA TRP A 154 0.16 5.49 14.82
C TRP A 154 0.51 6.81 15.52
N THR A 155 1.59 7.48 15.09
CA THR A 155 2.12 8.67 15.77
C THR A 155 1.09 9.79 15.87
N TYR A 156 0.43 10.13 14.77
CA TYR A 156 -0.58 11.20 14.74
C TYR A 156 -1.85 10.79 15.49
N SER A 157 -2.24 9.53 15.39
CA SER A 157 -3.39 8.99 16.12
C SER A 157 -3.18 9.04 17.63
N GLN A 158 -2.01 8.60 18.11
CA GLN A 158 -1.68 8.63 19.54
C GLN A 158 -1.49 10.06 20.08
N SER A 159 -1.08 11.00 19.25
CA SER A 159 -1.00 12.42 19.58
C SER A 159 -2.36 13.13 19.57
N GLY A 160 -3.45 12.40 19.29
CA GLY A 160 -4.81 12.91 19.36
C GLY A 160 -5.25 13.72 18.15
N HIS A 161 -4.52 13.64 17.03
CA HIS A 161 -4.86 14.39 15.80
C HIS A 161 -6.24 14.02 15.26
N PHE A 162 -6.73 12.80 15.49
CA PHE A 162 -8.08 12.37 15.12
C PHE A 162 -9.21 12.81 16.07
N ASN A 163 -8.92 13.54 17.14
CA ASN A 163 -9.97 14.06 18.04
C ASN A 163 -10.96 15.00 17.31
N PHE A 164 -10.54 15.60 16.19
CA PHE A 164 -11.40 16.42 15.33
C PHE A 164 -12.65 15.69 14.84
N VAL A 165 -12.64 14.34 14.73
CA VAL A 165 -13.77 13.58 14.20
C VAL A 165 -15.05 13.73 15.03
N THR A 166 -14.95 14.20 16.28
CA THR A 166 -16.11 14.48 17.13
C THR A 166 -16.84 15.78 16.77
N ASP A 167 -16.18 16.69 16.04
CA ASP A 167 -16.72 17.99 15.62
C ASP A 167 -17.18 17.94 14.15
N ALA A 168 -18.45 18.29 13.89
CA ALA A 168 -19.02 18.25 12.55
C ALA A 168 -18.38 19.26 11.58
N THR A 169 -17.98 20.44 12.10
CA THR A 169 -17.36 21.49 11.27
C THR A 169 -15.96 21.08 10.86
N LYS A 170 -15.18 20.52 11.78
CA LYS A 170 -13.84 20.00 11.48
C LYS A 170 -13.88 18.82 10.52
N ARG A 171 -14.88 17.91 10.66
CA ARG A 171 -15.10 16.85 9.66
C ARG A 171 -15.39 17.42 8.27
N ALA A 172 -16.20 18.48 8.17
CA ALA A 172 -16.47 19.14 6.90
C ALA A 172 -15.22 19.75 6.27
N THR A 173 -14.35 20.37 7.07
CA THR A 173 -13.04 20.87 6.65
C THR A 173 -12.17 19.74 6.13
N PHE A 174 -12.09 18.62 6.85
CA PHE A 174 -11.36 17.44 6.41
C PHE A 174 -11.83 16.93 5.05
N VAL A 175 -13.15 16.79 4.87
CA VAL A 175 -13.75 16.33 3.60
C VAL A 175 -13.37 17.24 2.44
N THR A 176 -13.44 18.57 2.63
CA THR A 176 -13.04 19.55 1.61
C THR A 176 -11.55 19.43 1.29
N SER A 177 -10.71 19.31 2.32
CA SER A 177 -9.28 19.13 2.17
C SER A 177 -8.93 17.83 1.45
N ALA A 178 -9.63 16.73 1.77
CA ALA A 178 -9.41 15.44 1.10
C ALA A 178 -9.72 15.49 -0.40
N VAL A 179 -10.82 16.17 -0.80
CA VAL A 179 -11.14 16.38 -2.23
C VAL A 179 -10.06 17.23 -2.90
N SER A 180 -9.56 18.28 -2.23
CA SER A 180 -8.46 19.09 -2.75
C SER A 180 -7.17 18.28 -2.94
N MET A 181 -6.82 17.40 -2.00
CA MET A 181 -5.66 16.50 -2.13
C MET A 181 -5.80 15.56 -3.34
N ILE A 182 -6.99 14.97 -3.54
CA ILE A 182 -7.25 14.13 -4.72
C ILE A 182 -7.04 14.91 -6.02
N GLU A 183 -7.65 16.09 -6.12
CA GLU A 183 -7.60 16.89 -7.35
C GLU A 183 -6.19 17.46 -7.62
N ASN A 184 -5.49 17.94 -6.57
CA ASN A 184 -4.18 18.56 -6.74
C ASN A 184 -3.09 17.54 -7.10
N TYR A 185 -3.05 16.40 -6.42
CA TYR A 185 -1.96 15.43 -6.59
C TYR A 185 -2.31 14.24 -7.47
N GLY A 186 -3.53 14.18 -7.97
CA GLY A 186 -3.93 13.12 -8.88
C GLY A 186 -4.13 11.77 -8.20
N PHE A 187 -4.61 11.73 -6.95
CA PHE A 187 -4.91 10.49 -6.25
C PHE A 187 -6.20 9.82 -6.74
N ASP A 188 -6.29 8.52 -6.57
CA ASP A 188 -7.49 7.72 -6.87
C ASP A 188 -8.44 7.62 -5.68
N GLY A 189 -8.07 8.21 -4.57
CA GLY A 189 -8.84 8.20 -3.34
C GLY A 189 -7.99 8.45 -2.11
N ILE A 190 -8.58 8.18 -0.95
CA ILE A 190 -8.00 8.40 0.37
C ILE A 190 -8.06 7.11 1.18
N ASP A 191 -7.02 6.86 1.94
CA ASP A 191 -6.95 5.88 3.02
C ASP A 191 -6.93 6.61 4.37
N ILE A 192 -7.65 6.11 5.37
CA ILE A 192 -7.65 6.68 6.72
C ILE A 192 -7.05 5.67 7.68
N ASP A 193 -5.99 6.08 8.34
CA ASP A 193 -5.28 5.27 9.31
C ASP A 193 -5.43 5.87 10.71
N PHE A 194 -6.59 5.60 11.32
CA PHE A 194 -6.92 6.06 12.69
C PHE A 194 -6.73 4.94 13.71
N GLU A 195 -5.66 5.02 14.49
CA GLU A 195 -5.22 4.01 15.44
C GLU A 195 -5.31 4.48 16.90
N TYR A 196 -6.40 4.37 17.62
CA TYR A 196 -7.70 3.80 17.22
C TYR A 196 -8.82 4.65 17.86
N PRO A 197 -10.07 4.60 17.37
CA PRO A 197 -11.17 5.23 18.09
C PRO A 197 -11.44 4.48 19.40
N THR A 198 -11.07 5.09 20.53
CA THR A 198 -11.09 4.49 21.88
C THR A 198 -12.35 4.84 22.67
N SER A 199 -13.34 5.49 22.06
CA SER A 199 -14.59 5.90 22.70
C SER A 199 -15.75 5.92 21.69
N ASP A 200 -16.98 5.90 22.20
CA ASP A 200 -18.17 6.00 21.35
C ASP A 200 -18.25 7.30 20.53
N PRO A 201 -17.92 8.49 21.07
CA PRO A 201 -17.86 9.70 20.26
C PRO A 201 -16.83 9.63 19.12
N LEU A 202 -15.64 9.10 19.37
CA LEU A 202 -14.60 8.94 18.36
C LEU A 202 -15.03 7.93 17.28
N ALA A 203 -15.57 6.77 17.67
CA ALA A 203 -16.02 5.74 16.73
C ALA A 203 -17.21 6.21 15.87
N SER A 204 -18.16 6.93 16.47
CA SER A 204 -19.32 7.50 15.75
C SER A 204 -18.90 8.65 14.85
N GLY A 205 -17.97 9.49 15.32
CA GLY A 205 -17.38 10.57 14.54
C GLY A 205 -16.59 10.04 13.34
N PHE A 206 -15.82 8.98 13.53
CA PHE A 206 -15.07 8.33 12.46
C PHE A 206 -16.00 7.73 11.39
N ALA A 207 -17.03 7.00 11.78
CA ALA A 207 -18.03 6.48 10.84
C ALA A 207 -18.75 7.60 10.07
N SER A 208 -19.07 8.73 10.75
CA SER A 208 -19.66 9.90 10.12
C SER A 208 -18.71 10.57 9.13
N LEU A 209 -17.41 10.64 9.45
CA LEU A 209 -16.37 11.15 8.55
C LEU A 209 -16.31 10.31 7.27
N LEU A 210 -16.22 8.99 7.40
CA LEU A 210 -16.17 8.08 6.25
C LEU A 210 -17.42 8.19 5.36
N THR A 211 -18.61 8.32 5.96
CA THR A 211 -19.87 8.54 5.22
C THR A 211 -19.84 9.86 4.45
N SER A 212 -19.33 10.92 5.05
CA SER A 212 -19.21 12.24 4.41
C SER A 212 -18.20 12.24 3.27
N LEU A 213 -17.05 11.58 3.46
CA LEU A 213 -16.03 11.38 2.42
C LEU A 213 -16.60 10.59 1.23
N ARG A 214 -17.33 9.50 1.48
CA ARG A 214 -17.96 8.72 0.41
C ARG A 214 -18.91 9.57 -0.40
N THR A 215 -19.75 10.36 0.26
CA THR A 215 -20.67 11.29 -0.41
C THR A 215 -19.92 12.32 -1.25
N ALA A 216 -18.84 12.90 -0.73
CA ALA A 216 -18.03 13.87 -1.45
C ALA A 216 -17.36 13.26 -2.69
N PHE A 217 -16.83 12.04 -2.56
CA PHE A 217 -16.17 11.34 -3.67
C PHE A 217 -17.16 10.91 -4.76
N ASP A 218 -18.38 10.50 -4.39
CA ASP A 218 -19.44 10.19 -5.35
C ASP A 218 -19.90 11.47 -6.10
N ASN A 219 -19.91 12.61 -5.42
CA ASN A 219 -20.20 13.90 -6.04
C ASN A 219 -19.07 14.35 -6.97
N LEU A 220 -17.81 14.20 -6.56
CA LEU A 220 -16.63 14.49 -7.40
C LEU A 220 -16.66 13.64 -8.68
N GLN A 221 -16.91 12.33 -8.55
CA GLN A 221 -17.04 11.40 -9.67
C GLN A 221 -18.12 11.88 -10.66
N LYS A 222 -19.31 12.20 -10.17
CA LYS A 222 -20.43 12.69 -11.00
C LYS A 222 -20.09 14.01 -11.66
N GLN A 223 -19.50 14.96 -10.93
CA GLN A 223 -19.15 16.28 -11.44
C GLN A 223 -18.13 16.20 -12.57
N LYS A 224 -17.17 15.28 -12.47
CA LYS A 224 -16.14 15.06 -13.50
C LYS A 224 -16.60 14.13 -14.63
N GLY A 225 -17.70 13.40 -14.44
CA GLY A 225 -18.16 12.36 -15.39
C GLY A 225 -17.25 11.12 -15.42
N ASP A 226 -16.52 10.87 -14.36
CA ASP A 226 -15.62 9.72 -14.25
C ASP A 226 -16.42 8.41 -14.18
N SER A 227 -16.00 7.40 -14.94
CA SER A 227 -16.68 6.09 -14.98
C SER A 227 -16.32 5.18 -13.80
N VAL A 228 -15.21 5.47 -13.10
CA VAL A 228 -14.68 4.71 -11.97
C VAL A 228 -14.87 5.53 -10.69
N PRO A 229 -15.35 4.94 -9.59
CA PRO A 229 -15.49 5.66 -8.32
C PRO A 229 -14.12 5.93 -7.67
N TYR A 230 -14.00 7.09 -7.02
CA TYR A 230 -12.88 7.36 -6.12
C TYR A 230 -12.93 6.43 -4.92
N GLN A 231 -11.78 5.93 -4.51
CA GLN A 231 -11.70 4.92 -3.47
C GLN A 231 -11.57 5.54 -2.07
N LEU A 232 -12.17 4.88 -1.11
CA LEU A 232 -12.04 5.19 0.31
C LEU A 232 -11.69 3.91 1.04
N THR A 233 -10.54 3.89 1.69
CA THR A 233 -10.08 2.74 2.47
C THR A 233 -9.80 3.15 3.92
N ALA A 234 -9.68 2.20 4.80
CA ALA A 234 -9.26 2.44 6.17
C ALA A 234 -8.39 1.29 6.66
N ALA A 235 -7.26 1.62 7.28
CA ALA A 235 -6.50 0.70 8.11
C ALA A 235 -7.29 0.41 9.38
N VAL A 236 -7.43 -0.87 9.72
CA VAL A 236 -8.29 -1.30 10.83
C VAL A 236 -7.64 -2.40 11.67
N PRO A 237 -7.87 -2.41 13.00
CA PRO A 237 -7.21 -3.34 13.92
C PRO A 237 -7.70 -4.78 13.79
N ALA A 238 -6.82 -5.74 14.12
CA ALA A 238 -7.19 -7.16 14.28
C ALA A 238 -7.41 -7.54 15.76
N GLY A 239 -7.02 -6.71 16.71
CA GLY A 239 -7.25 -6.93 18.14
C GLY A 239 -8.66 -6.56 18.58
N SER A 240 -9.30 -7.44 19.38
CA SER A 240 -10.67 -7.26 19.88
C SER A 240 -10.88 -5.98 20.68
N ASP A 241 -9.88 -5.56 21.42
CA ASP A 241 -9.95 -4.38 22.28
C ASP A 241 -10.16 -3.09 21.47
N ASN A 242 -9.70 -3.08 20.22
CA ASN A 242 -9.81 -1.94 19.32
C ASN A 242 -10.98 -2.07 18.34
N TYR A 243 -11.14 -3.23 17.67
CA TYR A 243 -12.20 -3.36 16.67
C TYR A 243 -13.62 -3.32 17.28
N ALA A 244 -13.80 -3.66 18.56
CA ALA A 244 -15.10 -3.63 19.23
C ALA A 244 -15.76 -2.23 19.22
N PHE A 245 -15.00 -1.15 19.05
CA PHE A 245 -15.54 0.21 18.93
C PHE A 245 -16.07 0.55 17.54
N LEU A 246 -15.63 -0.15 16.49
CA LEU A 246 -15.93 0.22 15.11
C LEU A 246 -17.43 0.10 14.79
N ARG A 247 -17.93 1.03 14.00
CA ARG A 247 -19.30 1.07 13.49
C ARG A 247 -19.37 0.34 12.15
N VAL A 248 -19.10 -0.98 12.19
CA VAL A 248 -18.85 -1.80 10.99
C VAL A 248 -19.89 -1.64 9.89
N PRO A 249 -21.23 -1.67 10.14
CA PRO A 249 -22.21 -1.51 9.06
C PRO A 249 -22.10 -0.16 8.33
N ALA A 250 -21.97 0.95 9.06
CA ALA A 250 -21.84 2.27 8.48
C ALA A 250 -20.51 2.42 7.72
N MET A 251 -19.42 1.93 8.29
CA MET A 251 -18.12 1.94 7.65
C MET A 251 -18.12 1.07 6.38
N ASN A 252 -18.75 -0.11 6.40
CA ASN A 252 -18.83 -0.99 5.23
C ASN A 252 -19.62 -0.37 4.06
N ALA A 253 -20.61 0.46 4.36
CA ALA A 253 -21.33 1.20 3.34
C ALA A 253 -20.45 2.25 2.65
N ALA A 254 -19.56 2.91 3.39
CA ALA A 254 -18.69 3.97 2.90
C ALA A 254 -17.40 3.45 2.24
N LEU A 255 -16.78 2.43 2.82
CA LEU A 255 -15.46 1.94 2.41
C LEU A 255 -15.51 1.16 1.10
N SER A 256 -14.51 1.37 0.27
CA SER A 256 -14.15 0.50 -0.86
C SER A 256 -13.49 -0.76 -0.33
N TYR A 257 -12.50 -0.63 0.55
CA TYR A 257 -11.79 -1.72 1.18
C TYR A 257 -11.46 -1.43 2.64
N TRP A 258 -11.39 -2.50 3.42
CA TRP A 258 -10.85 -2.57 4.77
C TRP A 258 -9.41 -3.08 4.65
N ASN A 259 -8.43 -2.30 5.07
CA ASN A 259 -7.04 -2.73 5.19
C ASN A 259 -6.84 -3.29 6.60
N LEU A 260 -7.08 -4.60 6.78
CA LEU A 260 -6.97 -5.25 8.08
C LEU A 260 -5.50 -5.41 8.46
N MET A 261 -5.04 -4.72 9.49
CA MET A 261 -3.70 -4.84 10.07
C MET A 261 -3.57 -6.16 10.82
N ALA A 262 -3.37 -7.25 10.05
CA ALA A 262 -3.30 -8.61 10.54
C ALA A 262 -1.87 -8.98 10.97
N TYR A 263 -1.27 -8.12 11.77
CA TYR A 263 0.07 -8.21 12.33
C TYR A 263 0.14 -7.45 13.67
N ASP A 264 1.32 -7.40 14.27
CA ASP A 264 1.56 -6.78 15.57
C ASP A 264 0.77 -7.42 16.72
N TYR A 265 0.60 -8.74 16.67
CA TYR A 265 -0.06 -9.49 17.74
C TYR A 265 0.86 -9.73 18.93
N ALA A 266 2.18 -9.64 18.72
CA ALA A 266 3.20 -9.75 19.74
C ALA A 266 4.34 -8.75 19.46
N GLY A 267 4.91 -8.21 20.53
CA GLY A 267 6.02 -7.25 20.48
C GLY A 267 6.47 -6.86 21.88
N SER A 268 7.18 -5.75 21.98
CA SER A 268 7.84 -5.28 23.23
C SER A 268 6.88 -4.99 24.39
N TRP A 269 5.59 -4.92 24.14
CA TRP A 269 4.54 -4.72 25.18
C TRP A 269 4.15 -6.00 25.93
N LEU A 270 4.60 -7.18 25.45
CA LEU A 270 4.35 -8.44 26.13
C LEU A 270 5.53 -8.79 27.04
N THR A 271 5.30 -9.66 28.03
CA THR A 271 6.35 -10.21 28.91
C THR A 271 6.90 -11.54 28.43
N PHE A 272 6.41 -12.02 27.30
CA PHE A 272 6.79 -13.29 26.68
C PHE A 272 6.89 -13.13 25.16
N THR A 273 7.65 -14.00 24.53
CA THR A 273 7.77 -14.06 23.08
C THR A 273 6.52 -14.69 22.45
N ASP A 274 6.04 -14.16 21.33
CA ASP A 274 4.99 -14.81 20.55
C ASP A 274 5.06 -14.43 19.06
N ASN A 275 4.18 -15.06 18.29
CA ASN A 275 4.03 -14.77 16.88
C ASN A 275 3.27 -13.45 16.66
N GLN A 276 3.80 -12.61 15.77
CA GLN A 276 3.21 -11.30 15.52
C GLN A 276 2.07 -11.29 14.49
N ALA A 277 1.90 -12.37 13.70
CA ALA A 277 0.99 -12.37 12.55
C ALA A 277 0.40 -13.75 12.25
N ASN A 278 0.11 -14.54 13.28
CA ASN A 278 -0.46 -15.87 13.15
C ASN A 278 -1.87 -15.82 12.51
N LEU A 279 -2.10 -16.71 11.53
CA LEU A 279 -3.41 -16.82 10.87
C LEU A 279 -4.46 -17.44 11.81
N TYR A 280 -4.08 -18.51 12.49
CA TYR A 280 -4.88 -19.24 13.46
C TYR A 280 -4.24 -19.24 14.85
N GLY A 281 -4.81 -19.96 15.79
CA GLY A 281 -4.26 -20.10 17.14
C GLY A 281 -4.33 -18.81 17.96
N GLY A 282 -3.18 -18.30 18.41
CA GLY A 282 -3.10 -17.11 19.25
C GLY A 282 -3.56 -17.35 20.69
N VAL A 283 -3.27 -18.52 21.23
CA VAL A 283 -3.73 -18.95 22.59
C VAL A 283 -3.20 -18.03 23.69
N ARG A 284 -1.97 -17.51 23.54
CA ARG A 284 -1.34 -16.63 24.55
C ARG A 284 -1.77 -15.17 24.42
N THR A 285 -1.93 -14.67 23.19
CA THR A 285 -2.30 -13.27 22.91
C THR A 285 -3.80 -13.08 22.77
N ASN A 286 -4.57 -14.14 22.60
CA ASN A 286 -5.99 -14.16 22.25
C ASN A 286 -6.30 -13.47 20.89
N VAL A 287 -5.31 -13.28 20.02
CA VAL A 287 -5.44 -12.65 18.71
C VAL A 287 -5.01 -13.62 17.61
N SER A 288 -5.80 -13.68 16.53
CA SER A 288 -5.43 -14.31 15.27
C SER A 288 -6.17 -13.64 14.13
N THR A 289 -5.59 -13.71 12.94
CA THR A 289 -6.18 -13.11 11.72
C THR A 289 -7.56 -13.68 11.40
N ASP A 290 -7.71 -15.01 11.47
CA ASP A 290 -8.98 -15.70 11.21
C ASP A 290 -10.10 -15.26 12.17
N LYS A 291 -9.77 -15.07 13.46
CA LYS A 291 -10.71 -14.56 14.46
C LYS A 291 -11.17 -13.14 14.13
N ALA A 292 -10.24 -12.27 13.74
CA ALA A 292 -10.56 -10.92 13.33
C ALA A 292 -11.43 -10.88 12.07
N VAL A 293 -11.03 -11.59 11.01
CA VAL A 293 -11.82 -11.68 9.75
C VAL A 293 -13.24 -12.16 10.01
N LYS A 294 -13.40 -13.22 10.79
CA LYS A 294 -14.73 -13.75 11.15
C LYS A 294 -15.55 -12.74 11.93
N TRP A 295 -14.91 -12.01 12.85
CA TRP A 295 -15.60 -10.96 13.62
C TRP A 295 -16.09 -9.83 12.69
N TYR A 296 -15.24 -9.31 11.80
CA TYR A 296 -15.63 -8.26 10.86
C TYR A 296 -16.82 -8.69 10.00
N ILE A 297 -16.77 -9.89 9.44
CA ILE A 297 -17.87 -10.44 8.60
C ILE A 297 -19.14 -10.60 9.42
N ALA A 298 -19.07 -11.17 10.62
CA ALA A 298 -20.21 -11.35 11.50
C ALA A 298 -20.85 -10.02 11.95
N ASN A 299 -20.08 -8.93 11.97
CA ASN A 299 -20.56 -7.60 12.32
C ASN A 299 -20.91 -6.71 11.11
N GLY A 300 -20.95 -7.28 9.90
CA GLY A 300 -21.49 -6.63 8.71
C GLY A 300 -20.48 -6.14 7.69
N ALA A 301 -19.20 -6.44 7.86
CA ALA A 301 -18.21 -6.22 6.79
C ALA A 301 -18.38 -7.24 5.67
N SER A 302 -18.31 -6.78 4.42
CA SER A 302 -18.32 -7.65 3.25
C SER A 302 -16.95 -8.31 3.08
N ALA A 303 -16.90 -9.65 3.05
CA ALA A 303 -15.63 -10.38 2.88
C ALA A 303 -14.82 -9.88 1.68
N ASN A 304 -15.48 -9.64 0.54
CA ASN A 304 -14.85 -9.14 -0.68
C ASN A 304 -14.39 -7.68 -0.62
N LYS A 305 -14.48 -7.02 0.52
CA LYS A 305 -13.91 -5.71 0.81
C LYS A 305 -12.72 -5.77 1.78
N ILE A 306 -12.40 -6.93 2.37
CA ILE A 306 -11.32 -7.07 3.34
C ILE A 306 -10.02 -7.43 2.63
N ASN A 307 -9.01 -6.56 2.72
CA ASN A 307 -7.62 -6.87 2.39
C ASN A 307 -6.92 -7.34 3.67
N MET A 308 -6.36 -8.53 3.65
CA MET A 308 -5.62 -9.10 4.77
C MET A 308 -4.19 -8.55 4.81
N GLY A 309 -3.80 -7.96 5.93
CA GLY A 309 -2.46 -7.43 6.17
C GLY A 309 -1.41 -8.52 6.26
N ILE A 310 -0.23 -8.27 5.68
CA ILE A 310 0.96 -9.10 5.76
C ILE A 310 2.13 -8.17 6.10
N PRO A 311 2.88 -8.45 7.20
CA PRO A 311 4.01 -7.61 7.58
C PRO A 311 5.22 -7.91 6.70
N LEU A 312 5.90 -6.86 6.23
CA LEU A 312 7.19 -6.94 5.56
C LEU A 312 8.34 -6.66 6.54
N TYR A 313 8.14 -7.00 7.79
CA TYR A 313 9.08 -6.83 8.90
C TYR A 313 8.92 -7.93 9.95
N GLY A 314 9.89 -8.05 10.83
CA GLY A 314 9.85 -8.95 11.98
C GLY A 314 9.93 -8.23 13.31
N ARG A 315 9.28 -8.80 14.33
CA ARG A 315 9.40 -8.36 15.72
C ARG A 315 10.31 -9.28 16.50
N ALA A 316 11.28 -8.67 17.18
CA ALA A 316 12.38 -9.37 17.84
C ALA A 316 12.24 -9.40 19.35
N PHE A 317 12.80 -10.47 19.92
CA PHE A 317 12.90 -10.73 21.35
C PHE A 317 14.28 -11.32 21.63
N GLU A 318 15.01 -10.75 22.60
CA GLU A 318 16.36 -11.20 22.97
C GLU A 318 16.39 -11.91 24.31
N LYS A 319 17.47 -12.67 24.54
CA LYS A 319 17.72 -13.43 25.78
C LYS A 319 16.54 -14.29 26.18
N THR A 320 15.96 -14.97 25.18
CA THR A 320 14.87 -15.93 25.35
C THR A 320 15.32 -17.36 25.11
N THR A 321 14.56 -18.31 25.60
CA THR A 321 14.78 -19.75 25.34
C THR A 321 13.90 -20.28 24.18
N GLY A 322 13.07 -19.43 23.58
CA GLY A 322 12.21 -19.78 22.46
C GLY A 322 10.82 -19.16 22.54
N ILE A 323 9.93 -19.62 21.66
CA ILE A 323 8.55 -19.13 21.55
C ILE A 323 7.74 -19.41 22.82
N GLY A 324 6.99 -18.41 23.33
CA GLY A 324 6.22 -18.48 24.55
C GLY A 324 7.02 -18.28 25.84
N ALA A 325 8.32 -18.16 25.77
CA ALA A 325 9.19 -17.94 26.93
C ALA A 325 9.32 -16.44 27.27
N ALA A 326 9.74 -16.17 28.51
CA ALA A 326 10.17 -14.81 28.89
C ALA A 326 11.38 -14.38 28.07
N TYR A 327 11.56 -13.07 27.93
CA TYR A 327 12.68 -12.48 27.20
C TYR A 327 13.20 -11.23 27.93
N THR A 328 14.39 -10.76 27.55
CA THR A 328 14.97 -9.52 28.08
C THR A 328 15.66 -8.77 26.94
N GLY A 329 15.05 -7.69 26.47
CA GLY A 329 15.52 -6.90 25.35
C GLY A 329 14.87 -7.31 24.03
N ILE A 330 14.94 -6.39 23.07
CA ILE A 330 14.28 -6.53 21.76
C ILE A 330 15.26 -6.36 20.59
N GLY A 331 16.52 -6.05 20.89
CA GLY A 331 17.54 -5.79 19.88
C GLY A 331 17.46 -4.42 19.22
N PRO A 332 18.50 -4.03 18.47
CA PRO A 332 18.57 -2.71 17.84
C PRO A 332 17.58 -2.55 16.66
N GLY A 333 17.19 -3.66 16.01
CA GLY A 333 16.42 -3.61 14.77
C GLY A 333 17.20 -3.05 13.59
N THR A 334 16.52 -2.89 12.45
CA THR A 334 17.05 -2.21 11.26
C THR A 334 16.52 -0.78 11.11
N THR A 335 15.28 -0.55 11.49
CA THR A 335 14.60 0.76 11.40
C THR A 335 14.40 1.38 12.78
N GLU A 336 14.02 0.56 13.74
CA GLU A 336 13.90 0.92 15.15
C GLU A 336 14.13 -0.30 16.04
N ALA A 337 14.33 -0.06 17.34
CA ALA A 337 14.57 -1.13 18.29
C ALA A 337 13.44 -2.18 18.26
N GLY A 338 13.80 -3.44 18.12
CA GLY A 338 12.87 -4.57 18.07
C GLY A 338 12.21 -4.82 16.72
N ILE A 339 12.45 -4.00 15.69
CA ILE A 339 11.88 -4.15 14.36
C ILE A 339 12.98 -4.39 13.32
N TYR A 340 12.93 -5.55 12.69
CA TYR A 340 13.85 -5.89 11.61
C TYR A 340 13.10 -5.90 10.28
N SER A 341 13.62 -5.15 9.29
CA SER A 341 13.14 -5.22 7.91
C SER A 341 13.19 -6.64 7.40
N TYR A 342 12.20 -7.08 6.64
CA TYR A 342 12.19 -8.44 6.07
C TYR A 342 13.41 -8.69 5.19
N THR A 343 13.97 -7.65 4.54
CA THR A 343 15.25 -7.74 3.81
C THR A 343 16.40 -8.29 4.63
N ALA A 344 16.42 -8.07 5.95
CA ALA A 344 17.48 -8.54 6.86
C ALA A 344 17.22 -9.94 7.44
N LEU A 345 16.05 -10.53 7.20
CA LEU A 345 15.62 -11.78 7.85
C LEU A 345 15.79 -13.01 6.94
N PRO A 346 16.10 -14.21 7.49
CA PRO A 346 16.47 -14.42 8.88
C PRO A 346 17.82 -13.79 9.22
N LEU A 347 18.01 -13.41 10.49
CA LEU A 347 19.32 -12.91 10.96
C LEU A 347 20.38 -14.00 10.84
N ALA A 348 21.63 -13.58 10.64
CA ALA A 348 22.74 -14.52 10.45
C ALA A 348 22.91 -15.48 11.63
N GLY A 349 22.89 -16.79 11.36
CA GLY A 349 22.98 -17.85 12.33
C GLY A 349 21.66 -18.37 12.87
N ALA A 350 20.55 -17.66 12.64
CA ALA A 350 19.24 -18.09 13.10
C ALA A 350 18.65 -19.21 12.21
N GLN A 351 17.99 -20.17 12.82
CA GLN A 351 17.19 -21.20 12.15
C GLN A 351 15.75 -20.71 12.00
N VAL A 352 15.11 -21.05 10.86
CA VAL A 352 13.72 -20.70 10.57
C VAL A 352 12.80 -21.85 10.98
N PHE A 353 11.71 -21.51 11.66
CA PHE A 353 10.67 -22.42 12.10
C PHE A 353 9.31 -21.98 11.57
N GLU A 354 8.55 -22.93 11.03
CA GLU A 354 7.19 -22.71 10.56
C GLU A 354 6.21 -23.59 11.34
N ASN A 355 5.13 -22.98 11.83
CA ASN A 355 4.00 -23.70 12.42
C ASN A 355 2.82 -23.65 11.45
N LEU A 356 2.60 -24.72 10.71
CA LEU A 356 1.53 -24.81 9.70
C LEU A 356 0.15 -24.98 10.31
N THR A 357 0.02 -25.31 11.60
CA THR A 357 -1.26 -25.35 12.30
C THR A 357 -1.78 -23.95 12.56
N ASP A 358 -0.93 -23.05 13.05
CA ASP A 358 -1.27 -21.65 13.32
C ASP A 358 -0.98 -20.75 12.12
N VAL A 359 -0.30 -21.28 11.09
CA VAL A 359 0.19 -20.57 9.90
C VAL A 359 0.95 -19.31 10.29
N THR A 360 2.14 -19.55 10.82
CA THR A 360 3.04 -18.50 11.31
C THR A 360 4.47 -18.99 11.25
N SER A 361 5.45 -18.07 11.30
CA SER A 361 6.87 -18.40 11.32
C SER A 361 7.66 -17.46 12.21
N TYR A 362 8.85 -17.93 12.58
CA TYR A 362 9.86 -17.15 13.27
C TYR A 362 11.24 -17.72 12.98
N SER A 363 12.28 -16.92 13.18
CA SER A 363 13.66 -17.41 13.26
C SER A 363 14.15 -17.36 14.70
N PHE A 364 15.05 -18.29 15.06
CA PHE A 364 15.63 -18.38 16.39
C PHE A 364 17.10 -18.76 16.32
N ASP A 365 17.94 -17.93 16.92
CA ASP A 365 19.36 -18.23 17.21
C ASP A 365 19.48 -18.63 18.68
N SER A 366 19.58 -19.92 18.94
CA SER A 366 19.67 -20.45 20.30
C SER A 366 20.97 -20.08 21.02
N SER A 367 22.03 -19.74 20.28
CA SER A 367 23.32 -19.33 20.87
C SER A 367 23.25 -17.89 21.41
N LYS A 368 22.47 -17.02 20.77
CA LYS A 368 22.26 -15.65 21.21
C LYS A 368 21.00 -15.51 22.06
N GLY A 369 20.09 -16.47 21.98
CA GLY A 369 18.74 -16.35 22.56
C GLY A 369 17.91 -15.30 21.84
N GLU A 370 18.08 -15.13 20.52
CA GLU A 370 17.43 -14.12 19.69
C GLU A 370 16.34 -14.77 18.84
N LEU A 371 15.09 -14.32 19.02
CA LEU A 371 13.92 -14.77 18.28
C LEU A 371 13.34 -13.60 17.51
N VAL A 372 13.03 -13.80 16.21
CA VAL A 372 12.33 -12.80 15.40
C VAL A 372 11.12 -13.45 14.74
N SER A 373 9.92 -12.98 15.05
CA SER A 373 8.68 -13.41 14.40
C SER A 373 8.43 -12.59 13.13
N TYR A 374 8.25 -13.26 11.99
CA TYR A 374 7.99 -12.67 10.67
C TYR A 374 7.39 -13.72 9.73
N ASP A 375 6.88 -13.32 8.58
CA ASP A 375 6.32 -14.24 7.57
C ASP A 375 7.39 -14.69 6.56
N THR A 376 7.43 -15.99 6.26
CA THR A 376 8.20 -16.55 5.13
C THR A 376 7.37 -16.55 3.85
N PRO A 377 7.98 -16.74 2.64
CA PRO A 377 7.23 -16.91 1.39
C PRO A 377 6.23 -18.07 1.43
N HIS A 378 6.56 -19.16 2.12
CA HIS A 378 5.64 -20.29 2.30
C HIS A 378 4.41 -19.90 3.15
N ILE A 379 4.62 -19.22 4.27
CA ILE A 379 3.52 -18.70 5.11
C ILE A 379 2.68 -17.68 4.34
N ALA A 380 3.31 -16.76 3.59
CA ALA A 380 2.60 -15.79 2.75
C ALA A 380 1.76 -16.49 1.64
N THR A 381 2.27 -17.59 1.07
CA THR A 381 1.53 -18.42 0.12
C THR A 381 0.25 -18.98 0.74
N ILE A 382 0.32 -19.57 1.95
CA ILE A 382 -0.84 -20.13 2.64
C ILE A 382 -1.83 -19.02 3.02
N LYS A 383 -1.34 -17.86 3.46
CA LYS A 383 -2.16 -16.68 3.75
C LYS A 383 -2.89 -16.17 2.50
N ALA A 384 -2.23 -16.13 1.34
CA ALA A 384 -2.87 -15.75 0.08
C ALA A 384 -3.94 -16.79 -0.36
N GLN A 385 -3.70 -18.08 -0.15
CA GLN A 385 -4.70 -19.13 -0.38
C GLN A 385 -5.91 -18.98 0.57
N TYR A 386 -5.68 -18.60 1.84
CA TYR A 386 -6.76 -18.26 2.77
C TYR A 386 -7.62 -17.09 2.24
N VAL A 387 -7.00 -16.04 1.72
CA VAL A 387 -7.70 -14.92 1.07
C VAL A 387 -8.59 -15.39 -0.08
N GLN A 388 -8.11 -16.30 -0.92
CA GLN A 388 -8.90 -16.87 -2.03
C GLN A 388 -10.06 -17.71 -1.50
N THR A 389 -9.79 -18.62 -0.58
CA THR A 389 -10.77 -19.58 -0.05
C THR A 389 -11.92 -18.90 0.70
N ASN A 390 -11.62 -17.83 1.44
CA ASN A 390 -12.61 -17.09 2.23
C ASN A 390 -13.24 -15.92 1.45
N GLY A 391 -12.99 -15.79 0.15
CA GLY A 391 -13.58 -14.75 -0.69
C GLY A 391 -13.20 -13.32 -0.28
N LEU A 392 -12.04 -13.14 0.39
CA LEU A 392 -11.56 -11.82 0.77
C LEU A 392 -11.14 -11.01 -0.45
N ALA A 393 -11.03 -9.69 -0.30
CA ALA A 393 -10.66 -8.79 -1.39
C ALA A 393 -9.26 -9.05 -1.92
N GLY A 394 -8.30 -9.23 -1.03
CA GLY A 394 -6.90 -9.38 -1.39
C GLY A 394 -5.97 -9.29 -0.19
N SER A 395 -4.74 -8.87 -0.45
CA SER A 395 -3.72 -8.59 0.57
C SER A 395 -3.37 -7.12 0.64
N MET A 396 -2.89 -6.71 1.82
CA MET A 396 -2.28 -5.41 2.07
C MET A 396 -0.94 -5.62 2.76
N PHE A 397 0.05 -4.76 2.49
CA PHE A 397 1.41 -4.90 2.99
C PHE A 397 1.89 -3.63 3.69
N TRP A 398 2.51 -3.79 4.85
CA TRP A 398 3.26 -2.75 5.56
C TRP A 398 4.71 -3.18 5.69
N ASP A 399 5.70 -2.47 5.11
CA ASP A 399 5.65 -1.52 4.00
C ASP A 399 6.65 -1.93 2.92
N LEU A 400 6.51 -1.37 1.72
CA LEU A 400 7.30 -1.74 0.54
C LEU A 400 8.81 -1.57 0.72
N SER A 401 9.25 -0.59 1.54
CA SER A 401 10.67 -0.29 1.73
C SER A 401 11.44 -1.41 2.44
N THR A 402 10.72 -2.36 3.02
CA THR A 402 11.29 -3.44 3.83
C THR A 402 11.13 -4.83 3.20
N ASP A 403 10.45 -4.95 2.04
CA ASP A 403 10.31 -6.22 1.31
C ASP A 403 11.61 -6.63 0.62
N LYS A 404 11.77 -7.92 0.40
CA LYS A 404 12.83 -8.46 -0.45
C LYS A 404 12.51 -8.29 -1.93
N VAL A 405 13.50 -8.55 -2.77
CA VAL A 405 13.32 -8.52 -4.24
C VAL A 405 13.26 -9.93 -4.83
N GLY A 406 12.70 -10.04 -6.02
CA GLY A 406 12.63 -11.30 -6.76
C GLY A 406 11.73 -12.35 -6.11
N SER A 407 12.13 -13.62 -6.15
CA SER A 407 11.35 -14.76 -5.65
C SER A 407 11.10 -14.74 -4.13
N ASP A 408 11.94 -14.04 -3.39
CA ASP A 408 11.86 -13.96 -1.93
C ASP A 408 10.94 -12.84 -1.44
N SER A 409 10.46 -11.95 -2.34
CA SER A 409 9.48 -10.92 -2.04
C SER A 409 8.14 -11.55 -1.64
N LEU A 410 7.57 -11.11 -0.53
CA LEU A 410 6.23 -11.55 -0.10
C LEU A 410 5.14 -10.97 -1.01
N VAL A 411 5.37 -9.76 -1.54
CA VAL A 411 4.47 -9.11 -2.50
C VAL A 411 4.43 -9.90 -3.82
N VAL A 412 5.58 -10.30 -4.37
CA VAL A 412 5.67 -11.12 -5.58
C VAL A 412 5.06 -12.50 -5.36
N THR A 413 5.35 -13.12 -4.20
CA THR A 413 4.84 -14.45 -3.83
C THR A 413 3.31 -14.47 -3.85
N THR A 414 2.66 -13.53 -3.18
CA THR A 414 1.19 -13.48 -3.08
C THR A 414 0.55 -13.10 -4.42
N ALA A 415 1.16 -12.21 -5.21
CA ALA A 415 0.71 -11.91 -6.58
C ALA A 415 0.71 -13.16 -7.45
N GLY A 416 1.75 -13.99 -7.33
CA GLY A 416 1.85 -15.29 -8.02
C GLY A 416 0.72 -16.25 -7.64
N VAL A 417 0.35 -16.32 -6.36
CA VAL A 417 -0.78 -17.14 -5.89
C VAL A 417 -2.10 -16.65 -6.44
N TYR A 418 -2.31 -15.33 -6.50
CA TYR A 418 -3.56 -14.76 -7.03
C TYR A 418 -3.70 -14.92 -8.53
N GLY A 419 -2.61 -14.92 -9.27
CA GLY A 419 -2.56 -15.05 -10.72
C GLY A 419 -3.21 -13.88 -11.46
N SER A 420 -4.41 -13.47 -11.08
CA SER A 420 -5.15 -12.35 -11.68
C SER A 420 -5.43 -11.26 -10.65
N LEU A 421 -4.87 -10.07 -10.88
CA LEU A 421 -5.09 -8.88 -10.07
C LEU A 421 -6.20 -8.01 -10.66
N ASP A 422 -6.78 -7.12 -9.83
CA ASP A 422 -7.83 -6.19 -10.24
C ASP A 422 -7.36 -5.26 -11.36
N GLN A 423 -8.12 -5.22 -12.46
CA GLN A 423 -7.84 -4.47 -13.68
C GLN A 423 -8.67 -3.17 -13.78
N THR A 424 -9.32 -2.74 -12.70
CA THR A 424 -10.01 -1.45 -12.66
C THR A 424 -9.02 -0.32 -12.88
N GLN A 425 -9.32 0.57 -13.81
CA GLN A 425 -8.42 1.66 -14.18
C GLN A 425 -8.38 2.77 -13.14
N ASN A 426 -7.26 3.47 -13.09
CA ASN A 426 -7.05 4.66 -12.28
C ASN A 426 -7.59 5.92 -12.96
N HIS A 427 -7.66 7.02 -12.21
CA HIS A 427 -7.98 8.35 -12.70
C HIS A 427 -6.74 9.07 -13.22
N ILE A 428 -6.86 9.78 -14.34
CA ILE A 428 -5.80 10.62 -14.92
C ILE A 428 -6.32 11.98 -15.41
N ASN A 429 -7.55 12.34 -15.10
CA ASN A 429 -8.15 13.61 -15.48
C ASN A 429 -8.29 14.52 -14.26
N PHE A 430 -7.35 15.44 -14.06
CA PHE A 430 -7.30 16.37 -12.92
C PHE A 430 -7.17 17.84 -13.40
N PRO A 431 -8.22 18.39 -14.06
CA PRO A 431 -8.16 19.73 -14.67
C PRO A 431 -8.05 20.85 -13.63
N ASN A 432 -8.43 20.59 -12.39
CA ASN A 432 -8.40 21.59 -11.31
C ASN A 432 -7.12 21.52 -10.45
N SER A 433 -6.16 20.65 -10.77
CA SER A 433 -4.88 20.59 -10.06
C SER A 433 -4.15 21.94 -10.13
N GLU A 434 -3.52 22.36 -9.06
CA GLU A 434 -2.63 23.52 -9.07
C GLU A 434 -1.31 23.26 -9.85
N TRP A 435 -0.97 22.00 -10.08
CA TRP A 435 0.24 21.59 -10.77
C TRP A 435 0.03 21.45 -12.28
N ASP A 436 0.79 22.19 -13.07
CA ASP A 436 0.70 22.20 -14.52
C ASP A 436 0.94 20.82 -15.13
N ASN A 437 1.94 20.11 -14.64
CA ASN A 437 2.29 18.78 -15.13
C ASN A 437 1.28 17.69 -14.73
N ILE A 438 0.52 17.84 -13.66
CA ILE A 438 -0.62 16.97 -13.36
C ILE A 438 -1.77 17.26 -14.32
N ARG A 439 -2.13 18.55 -14.53
CA ARG A 439 -3.22 18.93 -15.43
C ARG A 439 -3.03 18.44 -16.86
N ASN A 440 -1.79 18.43 -17.34
CA ASN A 440 -1.45 18.01 -18.71
C ASN A 440 -0.92 16.57 -18.82
N ASN A 441 -1.10 15.74 -17.78
CA ASN A 441 -0.63 14.35 -17.75
C ASN A 441 0.87 14.20 -18.07
N MET A 442 1.72 15.06 -17.47
CA MET A 442 3.17 15.08 -17.74
C MET A 442 3.51 15.23 -19.22
N GLY A 443 2.68 15.98 -19.99
CA GLY A 443 2.84 16.15 -21.43
C GLY A 443 2.37 14.94 -22.26
N SER A 444 1.80 13.92 -21.64
CA SER A 444 1.25 12.77 -22.36
C SER A 444 -0.15 13.10 -22.86
N SER A 445 -0.41 12.94 -24.16
CA SER A 445 -1.78 13.04 -24.68
C SER A 445 -2.63 11.91 -24.09
N PRO A 446 -3.86 12.18 -23.59
CA PRO A 446 -4.76 11.12 -23.13
C PRO A 446 -5.03 10.16 -24.31
N SER A 447 -4.64 8.90 -24.18
CA SER A 447 -5.11 7.88 -25.10
C SER A 447 -6.63 7.78 -24.95
N ALA A 448 -7.37 8.04 -26.03
CA ALA A 448 -8.82 7.88 -26.05
C ALA A 448 -9.21 6.50 -25.52
N PRO A 449 -10.28 6.38 -24.72
CA PRO A 449 -10.74 5.07 -24.26
C PRO A 449 -11.07 4.20 -25.48
N SER A 450 -10.45 3.03 -25.57
CA SER A 450 -10.76 2.02 -26.57
C SER A 450 -12.21 1.58 -26.35
N SER A 451 -13.14 2.13 -27.16
CA SER A 451 -14.52 1.69 -27.22
C SER A 451 -14.55 0.34 -27.92
N THR A 452 -14.63 -0.74 -27.18
CA THR A 452 -15.11 -2.01 -27.75
C THR A 452 -16.60 -1.91 -28.03
N ALA A 453 -16.96 -1.42 -29.22
CA ALA A 453 -18.31 -1.58 -29.78
C ALA A 453 -18.44 -2.97 -30.40
N PRO A 454 -19.62 -3.63 -30.33
CA PRO A 454 -19.84 -4.92 -30.93
C PRO A 454 -19.86 -4.83 -32.47
N ALA A 455 -19.28 -5.84 -33.09
CA ALA A 455 -19.20 -6.00 -34.55
C ALA A 455 -20.57 -5.99 -35.21
N GLY A 456 -20.79 -5.01 -36.10
CA GLY A 456 -21.82 -5.01 -37.14
C GLY A 456 -21.14 -5.06 -38.48
N SER A 457 -21.59 -5.96 -39.34
CA SER A 457 -21.09 -6.35 -40.68
C SER A 457 -21.11 -5.24 -41.76
N PRO A 458 -20.58 -5.51 -42.95
CA PRO A 458 -19.61 -4.64 -43.62
C PRO A 458 -20.24 -3.78 -44.73
N THR A 459 -19.58 -2.66 -45.05
CA THR A 459 -19.74 -2.03 -46.36
C THR A 459 -18.38 -1.58 -46.90
N THR A 460 -18.13 -1.99 -48.09
CA THR A 460 -16.98 -1.80 -48.96
C THR A 460 -16.65 -0.34 -49.27
N THR A 461 -15.38 0.05 -49.31
CA THR A 461 -14.68 0.56 -50.50
C THR A 461 -13.23 1.00 -50.25
N SER A 462 -12.38 0.53 -51.17
CA SER A 462 -11.15 1.06 -51.78
C SER A 462 -9.86 1.20 -50.99
N ALA A 463 -9.02 0.26 -51.24
CA ALA A 463 -7.61 0.16 -51.61
C ALA A 463 -6.66 1.35 -51.42
N ALA A 464 -5.60 1.11 -50.61
CA ALA A 464 -4.24 1.54 -50.92
C ALA A 464 -3.27 0.40 -50.54
N SER A 465 -2.37 0.14 -51.43
CA SER A 465 -1.48 -0.99 -51.65
C SER A 465 -0.73 -1.55 -50.43
N ALA A 466 -0.78 -2.86 -50.26
CA ALA A 466 0.11 -3.66 -49.45
C ALA A 466 1.42 -3.95 -50.18
N PRO A 467 2.55 -4.13 -49.48
CA PRO A 467 3.64 -4.94 -50.01
C PRO A 467 3.43 -6.41 -49.66
N THR A 468 3.70 -7.20 -50.64
CA THR A 468 3.54 -8.63 -50.84
C THR A 468 4.01 -9.52 -49.68
N GLY A 469 3.21 -10.56 -49.44
CA GLY A 469 3.40 -11.58 -48.44
C GLY A 469 4.58 -12.52 -48.73
N GLY A 470 5.20 -12.92 -47.62
CA GLY A 470 5.99 -14.13 -47.50
C GLY A 470 5.17 -15.18 -46.74
N SER A 471 5.01 -16.34 -47.33
CA SER A 471 4.45 -17.54 -46.70
C SER A 471 5.56 -18.18 -45.85
N GLY A 472 5.60 -17.84 -44.52
CA GLY A 472 6.60 -18.37 -43.62
C GLY A 472 6.15 -18.24 -42.15
N GLN A 473 6.98 -18.70 -41.23
CA GLN A 473 6.72 -18.70 -39.78
C GLN A 473 6.42 -17.31 -39.17
N CYS A 474 6.61 -16.23 -39.90
CA CYS A 474 6.31 -14.87 -39.50
C CYS A 474 4.91 -14.35 -39.90
N ALA A 475 4.11 -15.11 -40.59
CA ALA A 475 2.84 -14.65 -41.18
C ALA A 475 1.79 -14.20 -40.14
N SER A 476 1.91 -14.66 -38.88
CA SER A 476 1.02 -14.33 -37.77
C SER A 476 1.68 -13.53 -36.66
N VAL A 477 2.93 -13.07 -36.83
CA VAL A 477 3.72 -12.42 -35.82
C VAL A 477 3.80 -10.91 -36.10
N PRO A 478 3.54 -10.02 -35.11
CA PRO A 478 3.61 -8.58 -35.32
C PRO A 478 5.02 -8.15 -35.74
N ALA A 479 5.10 -7.14 -36.60
CA ALA A 479 6.38 -6.50 -36.90
C ALA A 479 6.90 -5.72 -35.70
N TRP A 480 8.20 -5.82 -35.45
CA TRP A 480 8.85 -5.00 -34.42
C TRP A 480 8.77 -3.50 -34.75
N SER A 481 8.52 -2.70 -33.74
CA SER A 481 8.65 -1.25 -33.82
C SER A 481 9.25 -0.70 -32.52
N SER A 482 9.92 0.45 -32.58
CA SER A 482 10.64 1.04 -31.44
C SER A 482 9.75 1.48 -30.28
N GLY A 483 8.43 1.60 -30.48
CA GLY A 483 7.46 1.90 -29.43
C GLY A 483 6.65 0.69 -28.95
N ALA A 484 6.97 -0.51 -29.48
CA ALA A 484 6.27 -1.72 -29.06
C ALA A 484 6.98 -2.38 -27.88
N ILE A 485 6.19 -2.81 -26.88
CA ILE A 485 6.67 -3.54 -25.72
C ILE A 485 6.54 -5.03 -25.98
N PHE A 486 7.62 -5.76 -25.69
CA PHE A 486 7.64 -7.22 -25.73
C PHE A 486 8.09 -7.78 -24.37
N THR A 487 7.44 -8.81 -23.90
CA THR A 487 7.82 -9.53 -22.69
C THR A 487 8.49 -10.86 -23.05
N GLY A 488 9.21 -11.45 -22.11
CA GLY A 488 9.92 -12.71 -22.34
C GLY A 488 9.03 -13.78 -22.95
N GLY A 489 9.49 -14.39 -24.05
CA GLY A 489 8.75 -15.37 -24.85
C GLY A 489 7.88 -14.80 -25.96
N GLN A 490 7.61 -13.49 -26.00
CA GLN A 490 6.87 -12.89 -27.12
C GLN A 490 7.73 -12.76 -28.37
N GLN A 491 7.08 -12.86 -29.54
CA GLN A 491 7.74 -12.86 -30.81
C GLN A 491 7.45 -11.61 -31.64
N ALA A 492 8.43 -11.20 -32.41
CA ALA A 492 8.32 -10.13 -33.40
C ALA A 492 9.01 -10.53 -34.71
N SER A 493 8.52 -10.02 -35.85
CA SER A 493 9.25 -10.09 -37.12
C SER A 493 10.05 -8.81 -37.32
N TYR A 494 11.32 -8.93 -37.69
CA TYR A 494 12.19 -7.81 -37.98
C TYR A 494 13.25 -8.19 -39.03
N GLN A 495 13.40 -7.38 -40.07
CA GLN A 495 14.34 -7.60 -41.17
C GLN A 495 14.29 -9.02 -41.81
N GLY A 496 13.09 -9.60 -41.90
CA GLY A 496 12.90 -10.92 -42.51
C GLY A 496 13.25 -12.10 -41.62
N HIS A 497 13.46 -11.86 -40.33
CA HIS A 497 13.67 -12.88 -39.30
C HIS A 497 12.58 -12.88 -38.25
N LEU A 498 12.35 -14.03 -37.63
CA LEU A 498 11.54 -14.22 -36.46
C LEU A 498 12.41 -14.07 -35.20
N TRP A 499 12.02 -13.23 -34.28
CA TRP A 499 12.74 -12.96 -33.05
C TRP A 499 11.87 -13.26 -31.85
N THR A 500 12.46 -13.81 -30.79
CA THR A 500 11.81 -14.00 -29.48
C THR A 500 12.51 -13.14 -28.42
N ALA A 501 11.73 -12.31 -27.71
CA ALA A 501 12.24 -11.54 -26.59
C ALA A 501 12.63 -12.47 -25.43
N LYS A 502 13.84 -12.31 -24.87
CA LYS A 502 14.35 -13.09 -23.74
C LYS A 502 13.74 -12.63 -22.40
N TRP A 503 13.46 -11.33 -22.30
CA TRP A 503 12.83 -10.64 -21.17
C TRP A 503 12.10 -9.41 -21.68
N TRP A 504 11.57 -8.60 -20.76
CA TRP A 504 10.89 -7.37 -21.14
C TRP A 504 11.80 -6.40 -21.90
N THR A 505 11.31 -5.84 -23.00
CA THR A 505 12.05 -4.86 -23.82
C THR A 505 11.10 -3.88 -24.48
N GLU A 506 11.54 -2.61 -24.60
CA GLU A 506 10.93 -1.53 -25.35
C GLU A 506 12.05 -0.73 -26.04
N GLY A 507 11.94 -0.50 -27.32
CA GLY A 507 12.93 0.24 -28.09
C GLY A 507 14.19 -0.54 -28.48
N ASP A 508 14.49 -1.68 -27.88
CA ASP A 508 15.66 -2.49 -28.23
C ASP A 508 15.44 -3.21 -29.55
N THR A 509 16.27 -2.88 -30.55
CA THR A 509 16.19 -3.46 -31.88
C THR A 509 16.58 -4.93 -31.88
N PRO A 510 15.78 -5.86 -32.48
CA PRO A 510 16.19 -7.24 -32.68
C PRO A 510 17.53 -7.34 -33.41
N GLY A 511 18.46 -8.14 -32.85
CA GLY A 511 19.85 -8.23 -33.34
C GLY A 511 20.77 -7.08 -32.88
N GLY A 512 20.27 -6.12 -32.10
CA GLY A 512 21.06 -5.01 -31.54
C GLY A 512 21.96 -5.41 -30.37
N ALA A 513 22.84 -4.48 -29.96
CA ALA A 513 23.88 -4.70 -28.96
C ALA A 513 23.33 -5.01 -27.54
N ALA A 514 22.07 -4.69 -27.26
CA ALA A 514 21.41 -4.99 -25.97
C ALA A 514 21.20 -6.49 -25.72
N GLY A 515 21.28 -7.33 -26.77
CA GLY A 515 21.23 -8.79 -26.65
C GLY A 515 19.91 -9.37 -26.11
N VAL A 516 18.83 -8.57 -26.10
CA VAL A 516 17.53 -8.92 -25.53
C VAL A 516 16.68 -9.84 -26.42
N TRP A 517 17.10 -10.09 -27.65
CA TRP A 517 16.40 -10.90 -28.62
C TRP A 517 17.16 -12.19 -28.94
N THR A 518 16.42 -13.26 -29.15
CA THR A 518 16.90 -14.51 -29.76
C THR A 518 16.43 -14.58 -31.20
N ASP A 519 17.34 -14.76 -32.13
CA ASP A 519 17.01 -15.01 -33.55
C ASP A 519 16.53 -16.45 -33.71
N ASN A 520 15.31 -16.64 -34.24
CA ASN A 520 14.71 -17.94 -34.49
C ASN A 520 14.77 -18.30 -35.98
N GLY A 521 15.51 -17.53 -36.80
CA GLY A 521 15.74 -17.79 -38.22
C GLY A 521 14.89 -16.93 -39.13
N ALA A 522 15.11 -17.16 -40.42
CA ALA A 522 14.45 -16.39 -41.48
C ALA A 522 12.94 -16.72 -41.59
N CYS A 523 12.14 -15.68 -41.89
CA CYS A 523 10.71 -15.81 -42.14
C CYS A 523 10.47 -16.69 -43.39
#